data_e149608b9841b3a4094cd119457b2971
#
_entry.id   e149608b9841b3a4094cd119457b2971
#
_cell.length_a   1.000
_cell.length_b   1.000
_cell.length_c   1.000
_cell.angle_alpha   90.00
_cell.angle_beta   90.00
_cell.angle_gamma   90.00
#
_symmetry.space_group_name_H-M   'P 1'
#
loop_
_entity.id
_entity.type
_entity.pdbx_description
1 polymer ?
#
loop_
_entity_poly.entity_id
_entity_poly.type
_entity_poly.pdbx_seq_one_letter_code
_entity_poly.pdbx_strand_id
1 'polypeptide(L)'
;MASINPFEIKKEKTEDDFAPLGELWYRPYTADGSNPCSALRVLLACCTESASVFLKHDLVALCAAADLKREIALLARAEQFQQEGLSLFCREKPAALFYALFYEQLNEELTAAVAQKETDEYVKAAFDFALAEDCDHLYRFSCLIKAESDADAKEITGGITEIMPGRPSISQHRYPFDDVRRFVSFALSGVKTWIHLFAVAAVKRRTLDFYTNAGYLCRSETARRLFAEIALTEEQHLMQYDSLSDPSLSVTEKLVLCEYAECYLYYSAYAEETDEKIKQLWEKRFLREAAHLQKAAQLLKTFENKDYKVLIPQENFPDPLSLNDFAEKNKLYIRKVLKETIDLTAVLEDYAKADEIPQNYAFFKYNGKVTRPTEKVASHSVAETLIERDGQDYRFEESPHPVPEMRDRTRDNIRAGR
;
A
#
# COMPACT_ATOMS: atom_id res chain seq x y z
N MET A 1 -11.23 21.49 -10.55
CA MET A 1 -10.42 21.36 -11.77
C MET A 1 -11.29 20.87 -12.91
N ALA A 2 -10.96 21.22 -14.19
CA ALA A 2 -11.66 20.62 -15.31
C ALA A 2 -11.42 19.11 -15.33
N SER A 3 -12.45 18.33 -15.60
CA SER A 3 -12.35 16.88 -15.76
C SER A 3 -11.46 16.57 -16.98
N ILE A 4 -10.46 15.71 -16.83
CA ILE A 4 -9.48 15.38 -17.88
C ILE A 4 -9.78 14.00 -18.45
N ASN A 5 -9.88 13.93 -19.79
CA ASN A 5 -9.90 12.67 -20.51
C ASN A 5 -8.48 12.25 -20.93
N PRO A 6 -7.87 11.21 -20.32
CA PRO A 6 -6.51 10.82 -20.62
C PRO A 6 -6.34 10.24 -22.04
N PHE A 7 -7.42 9.74 -22.65
CA PHE A 7 -7.37 9.18 -24.01
C PHE A 7 -7.27 10.24 -25.11
N GLU A 8 -7.54 11.52 -24.79
CA GLU A 8 -7.48 12.65 -25.73
C GLU A 8 -6.23 13.51 -25.57
N ILE A 9 -5.35 13.22 -24.62
CA ILE A 9 -4.09 13.94 -24.42
C ILE A 9 -3.19 13.74 -25.65
N LYS A 10 -2.53 14.82 -26.11
CA LYS A 10 -1.58 14.72 -27.22
C LYS A 10 -0.45 13.76 -26.87
N LYS A 11 -0.21 12.79 -27.76
CA LYS A 11 0.87 11.81 -27.60
C LYS A 11 2.23 12.50 -27.54
N GLU A 12 2.97 12.29 -26.48
CA GLU A 12 4.42 12.28 -26.56
C GLU A 12 4.86 11.01 -27.31
N LYS A 13 5.99 11.08 -28.01
CA LYS A 13 6.46 9.90 -28.76
C LYS A 13 6.94 8.84 -27.78
N THR A 14 6.33 7.66 -27.81
CA THR A 14 6.75 6.50 -26.99
C THR A 14 8.18 6.05 -27.30
N GLU A 15 8.73 6.41 -28.44
CA GLU A 15 10.11 6.13 -28.84
C GLU A 15 11.15 6.93 -28.03
N ASP A 16 10.75 8.05 -27.41
CA ASP A 16 11.61 8.87 -26.55
C ASP A 16 11.68 8.32 -25.09
N ASP A 17 10.98 7.21 -24.79
CA ASP A 17 10.97 6.58 -23.48
C ASP A 17 12.28 5.87 -23.10
N PHE A 18 13.14 5.64 -24.07
CA PHE A 18 14.51 5.16 -23.86
C PHE A 18 15.47 6.32 -23.68
N ALA A 19 15.25 7.12 -22.65
CA ALA A 19 16.17 8.19 -22.30
C ALA A 19 17.58 7.62 -22.03
N PRO A 20 18.64 8.35 -22.42
CA PRO A 20 20.00 7.91 -22.13
C PRO A 20 20.21 7.77 -20.62
N LEU A 21 21.05 6.80 -20.21
CA LEU A 21 21.33 6.54 -18.78
C LEU A 21 21.75 7.81 -18.01
N GLY A 22 22.27 8.82 -18.68
CA GLY A 22 22.58 10.13 -18.09
C GLY A 22 21.35 10.88 -17.55
N GLU A 23 20.16 10.59 -18.04
CA GLU A 23 18.92 11.17 -17.51
C GLU A 23 18.46 10.50 -16.20
N LEU A 24 19.05 9.40 -15.80
CA LEU A 24 18.84 8.78 -14.48
C LEU A 24 19.50 9.57 -13.34
N TRP A 25 20.40 10.52 -13.63
CA TRP A 25 21.06 11.32 -12.61
C TRP A 25 20.14 12.41 -12.06
N TYR A 26 19.21 12.02 -11.21
CA TYR A 26 18.45 12.94 -10.38
C TYR A 26 19.19 13.20 -9.07
N ARG A 27 19.12 14.44 -8.58
CA ARG A 27 19.57 14.70 -7.20
C ARG A 27 18.52 14.14 -6.25
N PRO A 28 18.93 13.46 -5.17
CA PRO A 28 18.02 13.05 -4.14
C PRO A 28 17.15 14.23 -3.68
N TYR A 29 15.87 13.94 -3.45
CA TYR A 29 14.96 14.92 -2.90
C TYR A 29 15.34 15.17 -1.44
N THR A 30 15.97 16.29 -1.14
CA THR A 30 16.27 16.69 0.23
C THR A 30 15.05 17.36 0.83
N ALA A 31 14.52 16.75 1.88
CA ALA A 31 13.28 17.14 2.53
C ALA A 31 13.36 18.41 3.40
N ASP A 32 14.47 19.16 3.36
CA ASP A 32 14.63 20.38 4.12
C ASP A 32 13.63 21.45 3.60
N GLY A 33 12.46 21.47 4.26
CA GLY A 33 11.37 22.41 3.95
C GLY A 33 10.29 21.90 2.98
N SER A 34 10.34 20.64 2.54
CA SER A 34 9.33 20.08 1.63
C SER A 34 8.11 19.53 2.37
N ASN A 35 6.97 19.54 1.68
CA ASN A 35 5.74 18.91 2.16
C ASN A 35 5.95 17.39 2.37
N PRO A 36 5.73 16.82 3.58
CA PRO A 36 5.85 15.38 3.82
C PRO A 36 5.06 14.52 2.84
N CYS A 37 3.92 14.99 2.36
CA CYS A 37 3.09 14.29 1.38
C CYS A 37 3.78 14.14 0.01
N SER A 38 4.70 15.02 -0.36
CA SER A 38 5.48 14.87 -1.60
C SER A 38 6.37 13.64 -1.55
N ALA A 39 6.97 13.35 -0.39
CA ALA A 39 7.77 12.14 -0.20
C ALA A 39 6.90 10.88 -0.30
N LEU A 40 5.68 10.88 0.27
CA LEU A 40 4.73 9.77 0.15
C LEU A 40 4.30 9.56 -1.30
N ARG A 41 4.06 10.62 -2.08
CA ARG A 41 3.73 10.50 -3.51
C ARG A 41 4.87 9.87 -4.31
N VAL A 42 6.12 10.27 -4.06
CA VAL A 42 7.30 9.67 -4.71
C VAL A 42 7.39 8.19 -4.37
N LEU A 43 7.20 7.83 -3.10
CA LEU A 43 7.23 6.44 -2.67
C LEU A 43 6.08 5.63 -3.28
N LEU A 44 4.86 6.17 -3.32
CA LEU A 44 3.71 5.55 -3.99
C LEU A 44 4.00 5.30 -5.47
N ALA A 45 4.51 6.30 -6.19
CA ALA A 45 4.86 6.16 -7.60
C ALA A 45 5.94 5.08 -7.81
N CYS A 46 6.96 4.99 -6.95
CA CYS A 46 7.94 3.90 -7.00
C CYS A 46 7.29 2.52 -6.82
N CYS A 47 6.30 2.41 -5.93
CA CYS A 47 5.58 1.16 -5.68
C CYS A 47 4.72 0.75 -6.88
N THR A 48 3.97 1.69 -7.45
CA THR A 48 3.07 1.41 -8.57
C THR A 48 3.82 1.06 -9.85
N GLU A 49 4.86 1.78 -10.20
CA GLU A 49 5.75 1.43 -11.32
C GLU A 49 6.33 0.02 -11.17
N SER A 50 6.82 -0.31 -9.96
CA SER A 50 7.35 -1.65 -9.69
C SER A 50 6.27 -2.73 -9.88
N ALA A 51 5.07 -2.51 -9.35
CA ALA A 51 3.96 -3.45 -9.47
C ALA A 51 3.50 -3.60 -10.92
N SER A 52 3.50 -2.52 -11.69
CA SER A 52 3.17 -2.51 -13.10
C SER A 52 4.17 -3.33 -13.94
N VAL A 53 5.47 -3.19 -13.68
CA VAL A 53 6.51 -4.00 -14.32
C VAL A 53 6.28 -5.48 -14.02
N PHE A 54 6.01 -5.87 -12.76
CA PHE A 54 5.73 -7.26 -12.40
C PHE A 54 4.46 -7.78 -13.08
N LEU A 55 3.37 -6.99 -13.07
CA LEU A 55 2.15 -7.36 -13.78
C LEU A 55 2.43 -7.61 -15.27
N LYS A 56 3.22 -6.77 -15.93
CA LYS A 56 3.56 -6.94 -17.33
C LYS A 56 4.39 -8.22 -17.57
N HIS A 57 5.28 -8.61 -16.66
CA HIS A 57 5.94 -9.91 -16.73
C HIS A 57 4.95 -11.07 -16.66
N ASP A 58 3.96 -11.00 -15.76
CA ASP A 58 2.90 -12.01 -15.66
C ASP A 58 2.05 -12.04 -16.94
N LEU A 59 1.68 -10.88 -17.47
CA LEU A 59 0.93 -10.80 -18.74
C LEU A 59 1.70 -11.37 -19.91
N VAL A 60 3.01 -11.15 -19.99
CA VAL A 60 3.88 -11.78 -21.00
C VAL A 60 3.89 -13.30 -20.85
N ALA A 61 3.93 -13.81 -19.61
CA ALA A 61 3.90 -15.25 -19.36
C ALA A 61 2.58 -15.90 -19.78
N LEU A 62 1.46 -15.20 -19.60
CA LEU A 62 0.12 -15.68 -19.95
C LEU A 62 -0.26 -15.46 -21.42
N CYS A 63 0.45 -14.61 -22.14
CA CYS A 63 0.15 -14.26 -23.52
C CYS A 63 0.73 -15.27 -24.52
N ALA A 64 -0.04 -15.75 -25.49
CA ALA A 64 0.44 -16.61 -26.57
C ALA A 64 0.95 -15.82 -27.81
N ALA A 65 0.42 -14.61 -28.05
CA ALA A 65 0.71 -13.81 -29.24
C ALA A 65 2.09 -13.13 -29.14
N ALA A 66 3.02 -13.51 -30.02
CA ALA A 66 4.40 -12.99 -30.01
C ALA A 66 4.48 -11.47 -30.18
N ASP A 67 3.63 -10.90 -31.03
CA ASP A 67 3.63 -9.46 -31.28
C ASP A 67 3.09 -8.69 -30.05
N LEU A 68 2.05 -9.21 -29.40
CA LEU A 68 1.57 -8.62 -28.15
C LEU A 68 2.62 -8.70 -27.03
N LYS A 69 3.34 -9.84 -26.92
CA LYS A 69 4.46 -9.95 -25.95
C LYS A 69 5.53 -8.87 -26.15
N ARG A 70 5.89 -8.57 -27.42
CA ARG A 70 6.87 -7.52 -27.73
C ARG A 70 6.40 -6.15 -27.27
N GLU A 71 5.14 -5.82 -27.55
CA GLU A 71 4.57 -4.54 -27.15
C GLU A 71 4.50 -4.39 -25.61
N ILE A 72 4.07 -5.45 -24.91
CA ILE A 72 4.07 -5.44 -23.42
C ILE A 72 5.49 -5.30 -22.88
N ALA A 73 6.49 -5.95 -23.49
CA ALA A 73 7.88 -5.85 -23.06
C ALA A 73 8.47 -4.44 -23.25
N LEU A 74 8.06 -3.72 -24.29
CA LEU A 74 8.44 -2.32 -24.49
C LEU A 74 7.87 -1.42 -23.39
N LEU A 75 6.59 -1.56 -23.06
CA LEU A 75 5.96 -0.82 -21.95
C LEU A 75 6.65 -1.14 -20.62
N ALA A 76 6.86 -2.42 -20.29
CA ALA A 76 7.55 -2.84 -19.07
C ALA A 76 8.94 -2.21 -18.95
N ARG A 77 9.68 -2.09 -20.07
CA ARG A 77 11.00 -1.46 -20.07
C ARG A 77 10.94 0.04 -19.83
N ALA A 78 9.97 0.72 -20.42
CA ALA A 78 9.77 2.14 -20.20
C ALA A 78 9.44 2.46 -18.74
N GLU A 79 8.56 1.67 -18.12
CA GLU A 79 8.20 1.83 -16.71
C GLU A 79 9.34 1.49 -15.76
N GLN A 80 10.10 0.42 -16.03
CA GLN A 80 11.29 0.15 -15.23
C GLN A 80 12.25 1.34 -15.25
N PHE A 81 12.43 1.99 -16.39
CA PHE A 81 13.26 3.19 -16.48
C PHE A 81 12.66 4.34 -15.67
N GLN A 82 11.34 4.50 -15.66
CA GLN A 82 10.65 5.49 -14.83
C GLN A 82 10.85 5.20 -13.35
N GLN A 83 10.67 3.94 -12.92
CA GLN A 83 10.89 3.50 -11.54
C GLN A 83 12.32 3.80 -11.07
N GLU A 84 13.33 3.47 -11.87
CA GLU A 84 14.73 3.76 -11.54
C GLU A 84 14.96 5.26 -11.34
N GLY A 85 14.40 6.09 -12.22
CA GLY A 85 14.45 7.55 -12.07
C GLY A 85 13.80 8.04 -10.78
N LEU A 86 12.65 7.50 -10.40
CA LEU A 86 11.95 7.85 -9.17
C LEU A 86 12.70 7.39 -7.92
N SER A 87 13.31 6.21 -7.96
CA SER A 87 14.06 5.67 -6.81
C SER A 87 15.22 6.57 -6.40
N LEU A 88 15.80 7.30 -7.36
CA LEU A 88 16.87 8.28 -7.11
C LEU A 88 16.36 9.57 -6.45
N PHE A 89 15.04 9.82 -6.46
CA PHE A 89 14.42 10.92 -5.72
C PHE A 89 14.16 10.58 -4.24
N CYS A 90 14.24 9.30 -3.86
CA CYS A 90 14.09 8.92 -2.47
C CYS A 90 15.24 9.50 -1.63
N ARG A 91 14.94 9.84 -0.36
CA ARG A 91 15.87 10.49 0.56
C ARG A 91 17.23 9.77 0.64
N GLU A 92 18.32 10.54 0.71
CA GLU A 92 19.65 9.96 0.98
C GLU A 92 19.71 9.29 2.35
N LYS A 93 20.11 8.02 2.34
CA LYS A 93 20.59 7.24 3.50
C LYS A 93 19.74 7.17 4.78
N PRO A 94 18.46 6.91 4.76
CA PRO A 94 17.88 6.42 5.98
C PRO A 94 18.36 4.99 6.28
N ALA A 95 18.56 4.67 7.55
CA ALA A 95 18.71 3.28 7.98
C ALA A 95 17.47 2.47 7.55
N ALA A 96 17.60 1.15 7.41
CA ALA A 96 16.48 0.30 6.99
C ALA A 96 15.22 0.52 7.84
N LEU A 97 15.36 0.77 9.14
CA LEU A 97 14.24 1.11 10.04
C LEU A 97 13.49 2.38 9.65
N PHE A 98 14.17 3.42 9.15
CA PHE A 98 13.49 4.64 8.70
C PHE A 98 12.71 4.40 7.40
N TYR A 99 13.24 3.58 6.49
CA TYR A 99 12.48 3.16 5.31
C TYR A 99 11.25 2.35 5.68
N ALA A 100 11.36 1.45 6.66
CA ALA A 100 10.20 0.72 7.17
C ALA A 100 9.13 1.68 7.69
N LEU A 101 9.52 2.71 8.46
CA LEU A 101 8.60 3.72 8.95
C LEU A 101 7.89 4.47 7.81
N PHE A 102 8.60 4.81 6.72
CA PHE A 102 7.98 5.47 5.57
C PHE A 102 7.03 4.55 4.79
N TYR A 103 7.36 3.26 4.68
CA TYR A 103 6.46 2.29 4.06
C TYR A 103 5.18 2.12 4.87
N GLU A 104 5.28 1.99 6.20
CA GLU A 104 4.09 1.88 7.05
C GLU A 104 3.28 3.17 7.07
N GLN A 105 3.93 4.33 7.07
CA GLN A 105 3.26 5.60 6.90
C GLN A 105 2.45 5.64 5.59
N LEU A 106 3.04 5.19 4.48
CA LEU A 106 2.35 5.14 3.20
C LEU A 106 1.22 4.11 3.19
N ASN A 107 1.43 2.91 3.78
CA ASN A 107 0.40 1.89 3.93
C ASN A 107 -0.82 2.46 4.67
N GLU A 108 -0.61 3.09 5.81
CA GLU A 108 -1.66 3.64 6.65
C GLU A 108 -2.41 4.78 5.94
N GLU A 109 -1.69 5.78 5.43
CA GLU A 109 -2.29 6.95 4.78
C GLU A 109 -3.02 6.61 3.48
N LEU A 110 -2.42 5.75 2.64
CA LEU A 110 -3.06 5.33 1.38
C LEU A 110 -4.30 4.48 1.65
N THR A 111 -4.18 3.47 2.51
CA THR A 111 -5.30 2.57 2.82
C THR A 111 -6.46 3.34 3.44
N ALA A 112 -6.19 4.27 4.37
CA ALA A 112 -7.22 5.13 4.93
C ALA A 112 -7.86 6.03 3.86
N ALA A 113 -7.08 6.61 2.95
CA ALA A 113 -7.58 7.49 1.90
C ALA A 113 -8.49 6.75 0.90
N VAL A 114 -8.10 5.54 0.48
CA VAL A 114 -8.91 4.77 -0.48
C VAL A 114 -10.13 4.14 0.19
N ALA A 115 -10.01 3.62 1.42
CA ALA A 115 -11.12 3.02 2.16
C ALA A 115 -12.28 4.01 2.38
N GLN A 116 -11.98 5.28 2.63
CA GLN A 116 -12.98 6.34 2.74
C GLN A 116 -13.74 6.61 1.44
N LYS A 117 -13.15 6.30 0.30
CA LYS A 117 -13.72 6.53 -1.04
C LYS A 117 -14.24 5.25 -1.69
N GLU A 118 -13.94 4.09 -1.09
CA GLU A 118 -14.39 2.79 -1.62
C GLU A 118 -15.89 2.61 -1.42
N THR A 119 -16.55 2.14 -2.47
CA THR A 119 -18.00 1.94 -2.50
C THR A 119 -18.40 0.47 -2.43
N ASP A 120 -17.49 -0.43 -2.73
CA ASP A 120 -17.69 -1.86 -2.52
C ASP A 120 -17.39 -2.19 -1.05
N GLU A 121 -18.43 -2.51 -0.28
CA GLU A 121 -18.33 -2.76 1.16
C GLU A 121 -17.43 -3.96 1.50
N TYR A 122 -17.34 -4.96 0.62
CA TYR A 122 -16.49 -6.12 0.82
C TYR A 122 -15.00 -5.76 0.66
N VAL A 123 -14.67 -4.97 -0.37
CA VAL A 123 -13.31 -4.44 -0.57
C VAL A 123 -12.94 -3.46 0.54
N LYS A 124 -13.87 -2.60 0.91
CA LYS A 124 -13.69 -1.66 2.03
C LYS A 124 -13.36 -2.39 3.33
N ALA A 125 -14.08 -3.47 3.65
CA ALA A 125 -13.81 -4.28 4.84
C ALA A 125 -12.41 -4.90 4.81
N ALA A 126 -11.90 -5.30 3.63
CA ALA A 126 -10.52 -5.79 3.49
C ALA A 126 -9.50 -4.68 3.77
N PHE A 127 -9.74 -3.46 3.31
CA PHE A 127 -8.89 -2.31 3.63
C PHE A 127 -8.90 -1.98 5.12
N ASP A 128 -10.07 -1.89 5.73
CA ASP A 128 -10.22 -1.57 7.15
C ASP A 128 -9.56 -2.61 8.06
N PHE A 129 -9.61 -3.89 7.65
CA PHE A 129 -8.96 -4.96 8.39
C PHE A 129 -7.44 -4.83 8.38
N ALA A 130 -6.82 -4.64 7.22
CA ALA A 130 -5.39 -4.51 7.10
C ALA A 130 -4.89 -3.20 7.75
N LEU A 131 -5.64 -2.10 7.62
CA LEU A 131 -5.30 -0.82 8.22
C LEU A 131 -5.06 -0.92 9.73
N ALA A 132 -5.84 -1.74 10.43
CA ALA A 132 -5.67 -1.93 11.87
C ALA A 132 -4.33 -2.61 12.21
N GLU A 133 -3.81 -3.48 11.35
CA GLU A 133 -2.50 -4.13 11.51
C GLU A 133 -1.37 -3.18 11.09
N ASP A 134 -1.56 -2.38 10.03
CA ASP A 134 -0.59 -1.35 9.60
C ASP A 134 -0.30 -0.32 10.69
N CYS A 135 -1.32 0.07 11.46
CA CYS A 135 -1.15 0.93 12.62
C CYS A 135 -0.24 0.28 13.69
N ASP A 136 -0.38 -1.02 13.95
CA ASP A 136 0.51 -1.75 14.86
C ASP A 136 1.94 -1.79 14.33
N HIS A 137 2.12 -2.03 13.05
CA HIS A 137 3.44 -2.04 12.41
C HIS A 137 4.14 -0.68 12.55
N LEU A 138 3.45 0.41 12.21
CA LEU A 138 3.97 1.76 12.34
C LEU A 138 4.34 2.09 13.79
N TYR A 139 3.48 1.73 14.75
CA TYR A 139 3.73 1.93 16.16
C TYR A 139 4.97 1.15 16.65
N ARG A 140 5.10 -0.11 16.29
CA ARG A 140 6.23 -0.97 16.69
C ARG A 140 7.56 -0.51 16.09
N PHE A 141 7.58 -0.11 14.80
CA PHE A 141 8.78 0.50 14.21
C PHE A 141 9.12 1.82 14.88
N SER A 142 8.13 2.63 15.26
CA SER A 142 8.35 3.88 16.00
C SER A 142 9.01 3.63 17.37
N CYS A 143 8.52 2.64 18.11
CA CYS A 143 9.11 2.24 19.39
C CYS A 143 10.56 1.76 19.21
N LEU A 144 10.81 0.94 18.19
CA LEU A 144 12.16 0.40 17.94
C LEU A 144 13.14 1.49 17.51
N ILE A 145 12.73 2.42 16.67
CA ILE A 145 13.52 3.59 16.28
C ILE A 145 13.88 4.43 17.52
N LYS A 146 12.92 4.67 18.40
CA LYS A 146 13.15 5.38 19.65
C LYS A 146 14.17 4.68 20.53
N ALA A 147 14.07 3.35 20.63
CA ALA A 147 14.99 2.55 21.44
C ALA A 147 16.42 2.50 20.88
N GLU A 148 16.58 2.46 19.55
CA GLU A 148 17.89 2.26 18.91
C GLU A 148 18.63 3.56 18.56
N SER A 149 17.91 4.65 18.32
CA SER A 149 18.50 5.92 17.84
C SER A 149 18.06 7.15 18.62
N ASP A 150 17.16 7.01 19.59
CA ASP A 150 16.50 8.09 20.33
C ASP A 150 15.75 9.11 19.41
N ALA A 151 15.55 8.77 18.15
CA ALA A 151 14.84 9.61 17.20
C ALA A 151 13.32 9.57 17.46
N ASP A 152 12.63 10.68 17.15
CA ASP A 152 11.18 10.77 17.24
C ASP A 152 10.54 10.43 15.88
N ALA A 153 9.75 9.38 15.86
CA ALA A 153 9.04 8.96 14.67
C ALA A 153 8.07 10.01 14.14
N LYS A 154 7.47 10.84 15.02
CA LYS A 154 6.60 11.95 14.61
C LYS A 154 7.35 13.01 13.81
N GLU A 155 8.60 13.31 14.20
CA GLU A 155 9.44 14.24 13.44
C GLU A 155 9.81 13.65 12.09
N ILE A 156 10.16 12.35 12.05
CA ILE A 156 10.54 11.64 10.83
C ILE A 156 9.37 11.59 9.83
N THR A 157 8.16 11.33 10.29
CA THR A 157 6.93 11.25 9.47
C THR A 157 6.33 12.62 9.16
N GLY A 158 6.94 13.71 9.63
CA GLY A 158 6.41 15.07 9.45
C GLY A 158 5.15 15.38 10.23
N GLY A 159 4.77 14.54 11.20
CA GLY A 159 3.61 14.74 12.09
C GLY A 159 2.24 14.63 11.41
N ILE A 160 2.18 14.17 10.16
CA ILE A 160 0.94 14.06 9.39
C ILE A 160 0.16 12.77 9.70
N THR A 161 0.84 11.72 10.12
CA THR A 161 0.25 10.39 10.35
C THR A 161 -0.01 10.13 11.82
N GLU A 162 -1.07 9.42 12.13
CA GLU A 162 -1.40 8.98 13.48
C GLU A 162 -0.52 7.79 13.87
N ILE A 163 0.29 7.91 14.92
CA ILE A 163 1.12 6.82 15.43
C ILE A 163 0.50 6.33 16.73
N MET A 164 -0.21 5.22 16.67
CA MET A 164 -0.89 4.64 17.82
C MET A 164 -0.95 3.12 17.70
N PRO A 165 -1.06 2.39 18.82
CA PRO A 165 -1.17 0.94 18.80
C PRO A 165 -2.37 0.50 17.96
N GLY A 166 -2.13 -0.44 17.06
CA GLY A 166 -3.16 -1.10 16.29
C GLY A 166 -3.41 -2.53 16.77
N ARG A 167 -3.84 -3.38 15.84
CA ARG A 167 -4.00 -4.80 16.08
C ARG A 167 -2.62 -5.49 15.99
N PRO A 168 -2.12 -6.14 17.06
CA PRO A 168 -0.82 -6.77 17.03
C PRO A 168 -0.71 -7.88 15.99
N SER A 169 0.31 -7.84 15.14
CA SER A 169 0.57 -8.85 14.10
C SER A 169 0.60 -10.28 14.63
N ILE A 170 1.25 -10.48 15.78
CA ILE A 170 1.39 -11.79 16.41
C ILE A 170 0.05 -12.45 16.74
N SER A 171 -0.98 -11.68 17.12
CA SER A 171 -2.32 -12.18 17.42
C SER A 171 -3.19 -12.33 16.17
N GLN A 172 -2.70 -11.88 15.02
CA GLN A 172 -3.42 -11.91 13.76
C GLN A 172 -2.87 -12.90 12.74
N HIS A 173 -1.90 -13.71 13.11
CA HIS A 173 -1.47 -14.82 12.24
C HIS A 173 -2.62 -15.76 11.95
N ARG A 174 -3.03 -15.77 10.69
CA ARG A 174 -4.17 -16.56 10.21
C ARG A 174 -3.72 -17.87 9.56
N TYR A 175 -4.63 -18.81 9.50
CA TYR A 175 -4.44 -19.97 8.64
C TYR A 175 -4.42 -19.50 7.18
N PRO A 176 -3.49 -19.94 6.32
CA PRO A 176 -3.34 -19.38 4.97
C PRO A 176 -4.60 -19.40 4.10
N PHE A 177 -5.50 -20.36 4.30
CA PHE A 177 -6.78 -20.40 3.57
C PHE A 177 -7.71 -19.24 3.92
N ASP A 178 -7.55 -18.66 5.10
CA ASP A 178 -8.38 -17.56 5.58
C ASP A 178 -7.95 -16.21 4.97
N ASP A 179 -6.80 -16.18 4.29
CA ASP A 179 -6.34 -14.99 3.58
C ASP A 179 -6.89 -14.91 2.15
N VAL A 180 -7.33 -16.05 1.60
CA VAL A 180 -7.92 -16.10 0.25
C VAL A 180 -9.34 -15.55 0.29
N ARG A 181 -9.59 -14.53 -0.52
CA ARG A 181 -10.89 -13.85 -0.64
C ARG A 181 -11.63 -14.29 -1.91
N ARG A 182 -12.95 -14.12 -1.90
CA ARG A 182 -13.74 -14.20 -3.11
C ARG A 182 -13.37 -13.02 -4.03
N PHE A 183 -13.10 -13.28 -5.30
CA PHE A 183 -12.82 -12.22 -6.26
C PHE A 183 -14.00 -11.25 -6.42
N VAL A 184 -13.67 -10.01 -6.71
CA VAL A 184 -14.63 -8.94 -6.98
C VAL A 184 -14.78 -8.79 -8.48
N SER A 185 -16.02 -8.95 -8.98
CA SER A 185 -16.27 -8.80 -10.41
C SER A 185 -16.07 -7.37 -10.85
N PHE A 186 -15.14 -7.15 -11.77
CA PHE A 186 -14.89 -5.82 -12.36
C PHE A 186 -16.13 -5.19 -12.97
N ALA A 187 -16.98 -5.99 -13.61
CA ALA A 187 -18.23 -5.52 -14.22
C ALA A 187 -19.21 -4.92 -13.20
N LEU A 188 -19.13 -5.31 -11.92
CA LEU A 188 -19.99 -4.81 -10.85
C LEU A 188 -19.33 -3.68 -10.06
N SER A 189 -18.04 -3.81 -9.72
CA SER A 189 -17.33 -2.85 -8.88
C SER A 189 -16.74 -1.66 -9.65
N GLY A 190 -16.39 -1.88 -10.92
CA GLY A 190 -15.90 -0.85 -11.81
C GLY A 190 -14.42 -0.45 -11.60
N VAL A 191 -14.00 0.53 -12.41
CA VAL A 191 -12.60 0.94 -12.52
C VAL A 191 -12.06 1.57 -11.23
N LYS A 192 -12.90 2.25 -10.46
CA LYS A 192 -12.47 2.91 -9.22
C LYS A 192 -11.99 1.91 -8.17
N THR A 193 -12.76 0.86 -7.92
CA THR A 193 -12.37 -0.23 -7.02
C THR A 193 -11.09 -0.91 -7.49
N TRP A 194 -10.95 -1.12 -8.81
CA TRP A 194 -9.74 -1.70 -9.37
C TRP A 194 -8.50 -0.81 -9.12
N ILE A 195 -8.61 0.53 -9.29
CA ILE A 195 -7.53 1.48 -8.97
C ILE A 195 -7.14 1.39 -7.50
N HIS A 196 -8.13 1.35 -6.60
CA HIS A 196 -7.89 1.27 -5.16
C HIS A 196 -7.13 -0.02 -4.79
N LEU A 197 -7.58 -1.17 -5.30
CA LEU A 197 -6.92 -2.45 -5.09
C LEU A 197 -5.51 -2.46 -5.67
N PHE A 198 -5.32 -1.97 -6.90
CA PHE A 198 -4.01 -1.87 -7.53
C PHE A 198 -3.03 -1.03 -6.71
N ALA A 199 -3.44 0.16 -6.28
CA ALA A 199 -2.58 1.07 -5.54
C ALA A 199 -2.15 0.49 -4.18
N VAL A 200 -3.10 -0.07 -3.40
CA VAL A 200 -2.80 -0.66 -2.09
C VAL A 200 -1.96 -1.94 -2.24
N ALA A 201 -2.32 -2.84 -3.17
CA ALA A 201 -1.54 -4.05 -3.42
C ALA A 201 -0.11 -3.74 -3.90
N ALA A 202 0.08 -2.68 -4.70
CA ALA A 202 1.40 -2.24 -5.14
C ALA A 202 2.31 -1.83 -3.96
N VAL A 203 1.75 -1.07 -3.00
CA VAL A 203 2.50 -0.68 -1.80
C VAL A 203 2.79 -1.90 -0.94
N LYS A 204 1.82 -2.78 -0.70
CA LYS A 204 1.98 -4.01 0.07
C LYS A 204 3.04 -4.94 -0.51
N ARG A 205 3.03 -5.14 -1.84
CA ARG A 205 4.04 -5.94 -2.54
C ARG A 205 5.44 -5.38 -2.34
N ARG A 206 5.59 -4.07 -2.47
CA ARG A 206 6.89 -3.42 -2.28
C ARG A 206 7.35 -3.44 -0.82
N THR A 207 6.44 -3.28 0.11
CA THR A 207 6.69 -3.37 1.56
C THR A 207 7.15 -4.78 1.93
N LEU A 208 6.44 -5.82 1.47
CA LEU A 208 6.81 -7.22 1.67
C LEU A 208 8.21 -7.53 1.11
N ASP A 209 8.49 -7.13 -0.14
CA ASP A 209 9.80 -7.33 -0.78
C ASP A 209 10.90 -6.63 0.03
N PHE A 210 10.66 -5.41 0.45
CA PHE A 210 11.61 -4.66 1.27
C PHE A 210 11.87 -5.37 2.62
N TYR A 211 10.84 -5.76 3.35
CA TYR A 211 11.02 -6.40 4.65
C TYR A 211 11.72 -7.74 4.55
N THR A 212 11.39 -8.53 3.56
CA THR A 212 12.05 -9.83 3.30
C THR A 212 13.54 -9.64 3.00
N ASN A 213 13.91 -8.57 2.28
CA ASN A 213 15.27 -8.38 1.77
C ASN A 213 16.12 -7.38 2.59
N ALA A 214 15.52 -6.57 3.46
CA ALA A 214 16.25 -5.52 4.20
C ALA A 214 16.55 -5.88 5.66
N GLY A 215 15.89 -6.88 6.23
CA GLY A 215 16.08 -7.26 7.63
C GLY A 215 17.53 -7.57 7.98
N TYR A 216 18.29 -8.20 7.07
CA TYR A 216 19.71 -8.51 7.30
C TYR A 216 20.61 -7.25 7.35
N LEU A 217 20.17 -6.11 6.85
CA LEU A 217 20.88 -4.84 6.93
C LEU A 217 20.83 -4.23 8.33
N CYS A 218 19.89 -4.67 9.16
CA CYS A 218 19.74 -4.20 10.52
C CYS A 218 20.83 -4.80 11.43
N ARG A 219 21.40 -3.95 12.30
CA ARG A 219 22.43 -4.38 13.25
C ARG A 219 21.83 -5.19 14.40
N SER A 220 20.70 -4.74 14.92
CA SER A 220 20.07 -5.39 16.07
C SER A 220 19.32 -6.65 15.65
N GLU A 221 19.35 -7.66 16.50
CA GLU A 221 18.59 -8.89 16.30
C GLU A 221 17.08 -8.62 16.45
N THR A 222 16.71 -7.70 17.33
CA THR A 222 15.33 -7.26 17.52
C THR A 222 14.76 -6.67 16.24
N ALA A 223 15.51 -5.78 15.57
CA ALA A 223 15.08 -5.22 14.29
C ALA A 223 14.92 -6.32 13.23
N ARG A 224 15.89 -7.23 13.10
CA ARG A 224 15.80 -8.34 12.13
C ARG A 224 14.57 -9.22 12.36
N ARG A 225 14.24 -9.52 13.61
CA ARG A 225 13.06 -10.30 13.96
C ARG A 225 11.77 -9.55 13.69
N LEU A 226 11.73 -8.25 13.98
CA LEU A 226 10.56 -7.41 13.66
C LEU A 226 10.28 -7.38 12.16
N PHE A 227 11.32 -7.18 11.33
CA PHE A 227 11.18 -7.24 9.87
C PHE A 227 10.60 -8.58 9.40
N ALA A 228 11.11 -9.69 9.93
CA ALA A 228 10.65 -11.02 9.55
C ALA A 228 9.19 -11.28 9.99
N GLU A 229 8.81 -10.82 11.16
CA GLU A 229 7.44 -10.96 11.67
C GLU A 229 6.44 -10.15 10.86
N ILE A 230 6.74 -8.87 10.61
CA ILE A 230 5.86 -8.00 9.83
C ILE A 230 5.80 -8.47 8.37
N ALA A 231 6.89 -8.98 7.79
CA ALA A 231 6.86 -9.56 6.45
C ALA A 231 5.82 -10.69 6.32
N LEU A 232 5.63 -11.53 7.33
CA LEU A 232 4.59 -12.57 7.32
C LEU A 232 3.17 -11.98 7.29
N THR A 233 2.95 -10.87 7.98
CA THR A 233 1.65 -10.18 7.98
C THR A 233 1.42 -9.47 6.64
N GLU A 234 2.43 -8.84 6.09
CA GLU A 234 2.35 -8.20 4.77
C GLU A 234 2.12 -9.21 3.64
N GLU A 235 2.64 -10.43 3.76
CA GLU A 235 2.33 -11.53 2.84
C GLU A 235 0.85 -11.90 2.90
N GLN A 236 0.27 -12.00 4.11
CA GLN A 236 -1.15 -12.27 4.30
C GLN A 236 -2.02 -11.15 3.69
N HIS A 237 -1.67 -9.89 3.90
CA HIS A 237 -2.37 -8.76 3.28
C HIS A 237 -2.31 -8.82 1.76
N LEU A 238 -1.13 -9.11 1.21
CA LEU A 238 -0.97 -9.20 -0.24
C LEU A 238 -1.77 -10.34 -0.84
N MET A 239 -1.76 -11.53 -0.21
CA MET A 239 -2.59 -12.67 -0.62
C MET A 239 -4.08 -12.30 -0.60
N GLN A 240 -4.52 -11.59 0.44
CA GLN A 240 -5.88 -11.10 0.56
C GLN A 240 -6.26 -10.18 -0.61
N TYR A 241 -5.42 -9.20 -0.96
CA TYR A 241 -5.70 -8.27 -2.04
C TYR A 241 -5.58 -8.89 -3.43
N ASP A 242 -4.57 -9.71 -3.67
CA ASP A 242 -4.39 -10.38 -4.96
C ASP A 242 -5.56 -11.32 -5.26
N SER A 243 -6.10 -11.99 -4.24
CA SER A 243 -7.27 -12.87 -4.41
C SER A 243 -8.59 -12.13 -4.69
N LEU A 244 -8.68 -10.83 -4.40
CA LEU A 244 -9.83 -9.99 -4.79
C LEU A 244 -9.86 -9.65 -6.29
N SER A 245 -8.75 -9.85 -7.02
CA SER A 245 -8.65 -9.52 -8.44
C SER A 245 -9.57 -10.38 -9.29
N ASP A 246 -10.24 -9.76 -10.28
CA ASP A 246 -11.13 -10.48 -11.21
C ASP A 246 -10.33 -11.37 -12.17
N PRO A 247 -10.45 -12.71 -12.08
CA PRO A 247 -9.72 -13.64 -12.95
C PRO A 247 -10.27 -13.68 -14.38
N SER A 248 -11.45 -13.11 -14.63
CA SER A 248 -12.10 -13.14 -15.95
C SER A 248 -11.55 -12.09 -16.91
N LEU A 249 -10.81 -11.09 -16.40
CA LEU A 249 -10.19 -10.06 -17.23
C LEU A 249 -9.07 -10.65 -18.11
N SER A 250 -9.10 -10.32 -19.38
CA SER A 250 -8.09 -10.73 -20.35
C SER A 250 -6.74 -10.03 -20.13
N VAL A 251 -5.70 -10.50 -20.83
CA VAL A 251 -4.35 -9.90 -20.80
C VAL A 251 -4.37 -8.43 -21.19
N THR A 252 -5.07 -8.09 -22.28
CA THR A 252 -5.13 -6.70 -22.76
C THR A 252 -6.06 -5.82 -21.92
N GLU A 253 -7.13 -6.39 -21.34
CA GLU A 253 -7.97 -5.67 -20.39
C GLU A 253 -7.20 -5.29 -19.13
N LYS A 254 -6.45 -6.23 -18.53
CA LYS A 254 -5.58 -5.95 -17.38
C LYS A 254 -4.51 -4.91 -17.70
N LEU A 255 -3.93 -4.97 -18.92
CA LEU A 255 -2.98 -3.95 -19.37
C LEU A 255 -3.61 -2.56 -19.39
N VAL A 256 -4.77 -2.40 -20.03
CA VAL A 256 -5.47 -1.09 -20.09
C VAL A 256 -5.79 -0.56 -18.69
N LEU A 257 -6.23 -1.42 -17.78
CA LEU A 257 -6.58 -1.02 -16.42
C LEU A 257 -5.35 -0.62 -15.60
N CYS A 258 -4.21 -1.29 -15.80
CA CYS A 258 -2.94 -0.95 -15.19
C CYS A 258 -2.48 0.45 -15.60
N GLU A 259 -2.37 0.68 -16.91
CA GLU A 259 -1.98 1.98 -17.46
C GLU A 259 -2.95 3.11 -17.04
N TYR A 260 -4.24 2.81 -16.98
CA TYR A 260 -5.22 3.79 -16.50
C TYR A 260 -5.02 4.15 -15.03
N ALA A 261 -4.72 3.16 -14.18
CA ALA A 261 -4.46 3.41 -12.76
C ALA A 261 -3.21 4.24 -12.57
N GLU A 262 -2.10 3.93 -13.25
CA GLU A 262 -0.86 4.70 -13.18
C GLU A 262 -1.05 6.13 -13.68
N CYS A 263 -1.69 6.28 -14.83
CA CYS A 263 -2.02 7.59 -15.38
C CYS A 263 -2.87 8.43 -14.40
N TYR A 264 -3.87 7.82 -13.76
CA TYR A 264 -4.69 8.47 -12.74
C TYR A 264 -3.90 8.86 -11.48
N LEU A 265 -2.99 8.00 -11.02
CA LEU A 265 -2.17 8.28 -9.83
C LEU A 265 -1.19 9.44 -10.08
N TYR A 266 -0.57 9.51 -11.26
CA TYR A 266 0.26 10.65 -11.63
C TYR A 266 -0.54 11.93 -11.83
N TYR A 267 -1.75 11.84 -12.41
CA TYR A 267 -2.67 12.98 -12.46
C TYR A 267 -3.02 13.48 -11.06
N SER A 268 -3.28 12.57 -10.12
CA SER A 268 -3.60 12.89 -8.73
C SER A 268 -2.41 13.57 -8.05
N ALA A 269 -1.19 13.04 -8.25
CA ALA A 269 0.03 13.62 -7.73
C ALA A 269 0.27 15.03 -8.29
N TYR A 270 0.11 15.22 -9.60
CA TYR A 270 0.22 16.52 -10.25
C TYR A 270 -0.80 17.53 -9.72
N ALA A 271 -2.05 17.10 -9.53
CA ALA A 271 -3.13 17.97 -9.09
C ALA A 271 -2.91 18.54 -7.68
N GLU A 272 -2.23 17.79 -6.82
CA GLU A 272 -2.06 18.11 -5.40
C GLU A 272 -0.66 18.60 -5.01
N GLU A 273 0.31 18.49 -5.93
CA GLU A 273 1.67 18.90 -5.62
C GLU A 273 1.80 20.42 -5.52
N THR A 274 2.50 20.84 -4.47
CA THR A 274 2.76 22.25 -4.17
C THR A 274 4.20 22.69 -4.49
N ASP A 275 5.13 21.74 -4.57
CA ASP A 275 6.50 22.03 -5.01
C ASP A 275 6.54 22.04 -6.55
N GLU A 276 6.84 23.20 -7.13
CA GLU A 276 6.82 23.40 -8.58
C GLU A 276 7.78 22.48 -9.36
N LYS A 277 8.92 22.09 -8.78
CA LYS A 277 9.88 21.19 -9.43
C LYS A 277 9.36 19.76 -9.47
N ILE A 278 8.77 19.33 -8.37
CA ILE A 278 8.16 18.00 -8.26
C ILE A 278 6.89 17.95 -9.10
N LYS A 279 6.12 19.03 -9.13
CA LYS A 279 4.92 19.14 -9.97
C LYS A 279 5.24 18.97 -11.45
N GLN A 280 6.33 19.58 -11.94
CA GLN A 280 6.81 19.39 -13.31
C GLN A 280 7.22 17.93 -13.59
N LEU A 281 7.78 17.23 -12.58
CA LEU A 281 8.05 15.80 -12.70
C LEU A 281 6.75 15.01 -12.88
N TRP A 282 5.73 15.29 -12.05
CA TRP A 282 4.43 14.63 -12.15
C TRP A 282 3.73 14.90 -13.48
N GLU A 283 3.80 16.12 -13.98
CA GLU A 283 3.26 16.47 -15.30
C GLU A 283 3.92 15.65 -16.41
N LYS A 284 5.24 15.58 -16.42
CA LYS A 284 6.00 14.79 -17.40
C LYS A 284 5.65 13.30 -17.33
N ARG A 285 5.53 12.74 -16.11
CA ARG A 285 5.14 11.33 -15.92
C ARG A 285 3.72 11.10 -16.37
N PHE A 286 2.79 11.94 -15.97
CA PHE A 286 1.39 11.87 -16.40
C PHE A 286 1.24 11.85 -17.93
N LEU A 287 1.97 12.70 -18.66
CA LEU A 287 1.91 12.73 -20.12
C LEU A 287 2.44 11.42 -20.75
N ARG A 288 3.46 10.83 -20.16
CA ARG A 288 3.98 9.52 -20.59
C ARG A 288 2.97 8.40 -20.35
N GLU A 289 2.41 8.34 -19.16
CA GLU A 289 1.40 7.33 -18.84
C GLU A 289 0.14 7.47 -19.70
N ALA A 290 -0.25 8.69 -20.08
CA ALA A 290 -1.32 8.89 -21.05
C ALA A 290 -0.98 8.28 -22.43
N ALA A 291 0.28 8.33 -22.85
CA ALA A 291 0.72 7.67 -24.09
C ALA A 291 0.73 6.13 -23.96
N HIS A 292 1.19 5.60 -22.81
CA HIS A 292 1.13 4.16 -22.51
C HIS A 292 -0.31 3.66 -22.50
N LEU A 293 -1.21 4.36 -21.83
CA LEU A 293 -2.65 4.05 -21.80
C LEU A 293 -3.27 4.03 -23.20
N GLN A 294 -2.97 5.03 -24.05
CA GLN A 294 -3.46 5.06 -25.42
C GLN A 294 -2.91 3.88 -26.25
N LYS A 295 -1.65 3.49 -26.00
CA LYS A 295 -1.04 2.30 -26.61
C LYS A 295 -1.74 1.03 -26.14
N ALA A 296 -1.98 0.87 -24.83
CA ALA A 296 -2.72 -0.27 -24.28
C ALA A 296 -4.14 -0.37 -24.86
N ALA A 297 -4.86 0.75 -24.96
CA ALA A 297 -6.18 0.80 -25.60
C ALA A 297 -6.14 0.36 -27.07
N GLN A 298 -5.10 0.77 -27.81
CA GLN A 298 -4.86 0.31 -29.19
C GLN A 298 -4.60 -1.21 -29.26
N LEU A 299 -3.83 -1.77 -28.33
CA LEU A 299 -3.57 -3.20 -28.25
C LEU A 299 -4.83 -3.98 -27.94
N LEU A 300 -5.68 -3.53 -27.01
CA LEU A 300 -6.98 -4.11 -26.74
C LEU A 300 -7.85 -4.15 -28.01
N LYS A 301 -7.88 -3.05 -28.77
CA LYS A 301 -8.62 -3.00 -30.03
C LYS A 301 -8.05 -3.93 -31.08
N THR A 302 -6.71 -4.02 -31.18
CA THR A 302 -6.04 -4.80 -32.22
C THR A 302 -6.16 -6.31 -31.98
N PHE A 303 -5.97 -6.75 -30.74
CA PHE A 303 -5.87 -8.18 -30.41
C PHE A 303 -7.21 -8.80 -29.99
N GLU A 304 -8.14 -8.01 -29.43
CA GLU A 304 -9.43 -8.50 -28.94
C GLU A 304 -10.63 -7.86 -29.63
N ASN A 305 -10.42 -6.90 -30.53
CA ASN A 305 -11.48 -6.10 -31.17
C ASN A 305 -12.44 -5.45 -30.17
N LYS A 306 -11.98 -5.17 -28.94
CA LYS A 306 -12.73 -4.48 -27.90
C LYS A 306 -12.36 -3.00 -27.85
N ASP A 307 -13.33 -2.16 -27.54
CA ASP A 307 -13.08 -0.75 -27.27
C ASP A 307 -12.82 -0.55 -25.76
N TYR A 308 -11.86 0.30 -25.40
CA TYR A 308 -11.55 0.59 -23.99
C TYR A 308 -12.75 1.15 -23.21
N LYS A 309 -13.74 1.76 -23.89
CA LYS A 309 -14.97 2.26 -23.29
C LYS A 309 -15.82 1.18 -22.64
N VAL A 310 -15.61 -0.08 -22.99
CA VAL A 310 -16.25 -1.23 -22.29
C VAL A 310 -15.73 -1.34 -20.85
N LEU A 311 -14.47 -1.00 -20.62
CA LEU A 311 -13.84 -1.02 -19.30
C LEU A 311 -13.99 0.32 -18.59
N ILE A 312 -13.86 1.42 -19.33
CA ILE A 312 -13.81 2.78 -18.80
C ILE A 312 -14.87 3.62 -19.53
N PRO A 313 -16.15 3.43 -19.19
CA PRO A 313 -17.25 4.12 -19.86
C PRO A 313 -17.28 5.62 -19.55
N GLN A 314 -16.76 6.02 -18.39
CA GLN A 314 -16.58 7.42 -18.03
C GLN A 314 -15.14 7.81 -18.44
N GLU A 315 -15.01 8.45 -19.59
CA GLU A 315 -13.72 8.78 -20.19
C GLU A 315 -12.87 9.74 -19.34
N ASN A 316 -13.48 10.44 -18.39
CA ASN A 316 -12.81 11.37 -17.50
C ASN A 316 -12.36 10.68 -16.21
N PHE A 317 -11.23 11.12 -15.68
CA PHE A 317 -10.77 10.67 -14.36
C PHE A 317 -11.78 11.02 -13.26
N PRO A 318 -11.89 10.16 -12.24
CA PRO A 318 -12.53 10.53 -10.98
C PRO A 318 -11.76 11.67 -10.28
N ASP A 319 -12.33 12.18 -9.18
CA ASP A 319 -11.64 13.16 -8.33
C ASP A 319 -10.26 12.63 -7.90
N PRO A 320 -9.22 13.47 -7.89
CA PRO A 320 -7.86 13.05 -7.54
C PRO A 320 -7.80 12.31 -6.20
N LEU A 321 -6.92 11.33 -6.12
CA LEU A 321 -6.56 10.70 -4.85
C LEU A 321 -5.67 11.67 -4.08
N SER A 322 -6.21 12.22 -2.98
CA SER A 322 -5.49 13.18 -2.15
C SER A 322 -4.76 12.50 -0.99
N LEU A 323 -3.49 12.85 -0.82
CA LEU A 323 -2.71 12.55 0.38
C LEU A 323 -2.44 13.82 1.23
N ASN A 324 -2.83 15.01 0.76
CA ASN A 324 -2.65 16.29 1.46
C ASN A 324 -3.83 16.68 2.34
N ASP A 325 -5.03 16.68 1.74
CA ASP A 325 -6.23 17.24 2.38
C ASP A 325 -6.80 16.31 3.45
N PHE A 326 -6.27 15.09 3.55
CA PHE A 326 -6.86 14.04 4.37
C PHE A 326 -6.12 13.78 5.67
N ALA A 327 -4.97 14.42 5.97
CA ALA A 327 -4.22 14.11 7.19
C ALA A 327 -5.14 14.07 8.43
N GLU A 328 -5.94 15.10 8.67
CA GLU A 328 -6.89 15.09 9.80
C GLU A 328 -8.08 14.14 9.57
N LYS A 329 -8.57 14.01 8.34
CA LYS A 329 -9.66 13.08 8.03
C LYS A 329 -9.19 11.63 8.13
N ASN A 330 -7.97 11.33 7.66
CA ASN A 330 -7.37 10.01 7.81
C ASN A 330 -7.20 9.65 9.28
N LYS A 331 -6.68 10.54 10.11
CA LYS A 331 -6.55 10.33 11.55
C LYS A 331 -7.89 9.97 12.20
N LEU A 332 -8.94 10.72 11.88
CA LEU A 332 -10.29 10.44 12.40
C LEU A 332 -10.81 9.09 11.89
N TYR A 333 -10.54 8.78 10.63
CA TYR A 333 -10.94 7.50 10.04
C TYR A 333 -10.20 6.33 10.67
N ILE A 334 -8.89 6.42 10.82
CA ILE A 334 -8.04 5.41 11.46
C ILE A 334 -8.52 5.11 12.88
N ARG A 335 -8.76 6.15 13.68
CA ARG A 335 -9.30 6.00 15.03
C ARG A 335 -10.65 5.27 15.05
N LYS A 336 -11.52 5.58 14.07
CA LYS A 336 -12.81 4.90 13.91
C LYS A 336 -12.60 3.43 13.56
N VAL A 337 -11.74 3.13 12.59
CA VAL A 337 -11.45 1.76 12.14
C VAL A 337 -10.86 0.94 13.29
N LEU A 338 -9.89 1.48 14.02
CA LEU A 338 -9.31 0.80 15.19
C LEU A 338 -10.37 0.48 16.24
N LYS A 339 -11.32 1.39 16.47
CA LYS A 339 -12.42 1.14 17.39
C LYS A 339 -13.35 0.02 16.92
N GLU A 340 -13.65 -0.04 15.63
CA GLU A 340 -14.64 -0.95 15.05
C GLU A 340 -14.06 -2.33 14.71
N THR A 341 -12.76 -2.42 14.36
CA THR A 341 -12.17 -3.65 13.80
C THR A 341 -11.31 -4.46 14.76
N ILE A 342 -10.92 -3.91 15.88
CA ILE A 342 -10.06 -4.61 16.85
C ILE A 342 -10.69 -5.91 17.38
N ASP A 343 -12.01 -5.95 17.51
CA ASP A 343 -12.74 -7.14 17.97
C ASP A 343 -13.05 -8.12 16.83
N LEU A 344 -12.68 -7.76 15.59
CA LEU A 344 -12.92 -8.60 14.42
C LEU A 344 -11.69 -9.47 14.12
N THR A 345 -11.95 -10.67 13.59
CA THR A 345 -10.95 -11.53 12.97
C THR A 345 -11.33 -11.80 11.52
N ALA A 346 -10.35 -11.77 10.63
CA ALA A 346 -10.54 -12.05 9.20
C ALA A 346 -10.37 -13.54 8.87
N VAL A 347 -10.81 -14.42 9.75
CA VAL A 347 -10.71 -15.87 9.56
C VAL A 347 -11.66 -16.36 8.47
N LEU A 348 -12.81 -15.70 8.35
CA LEU A 348 -13.83 -16.01 7.35
C LEU A 348 -14.02 -14.79 6.43
N GLU A 349 -14.61 -15.02 5.26
CA GLU A 349 -14.91 -13.95 4.29
C GLU A 349 -15.68 -12.77 4.90
N ASP A 350 -16.58 -13.06 5.85
CA ASP A 350 -17.45 -12.06 6.47
C ASP A 350 -16.86 -11.42 7.73
N TYR A 351 -15.57 -11.62 8.00
CA TYR A 351 -14.91 -11.07 9.18
C TYR A 351 -15.65 -11.37 10.50
N ALA A 352 -15.89 -12.65 10.77
CA ALA A 352 -16.57 -13.09 11.98
C ALA A 352 -15.87 -12.62 13.25
N LYS A 353 -16.63 -12.41 14.32
CA LYS A 353 -16.08 -12.13 15.65
C LYS A 353 -15.36 -13.36 16.20
N ALA A 354 -14.34 -13.16 17.02
CA ALA A 354 -13.51 -14.23 17.56
C ALA A 354 -14.31 -15.27 18.36
N ASP A 355 -15.32 -14.86 19.09
CA ASP A 355 -16.20 -15.73 19.89
C ASP A 355 -17.22 -16.53 19.07
N GLU A 356 -17.43 -16.16 17.82
CA GLU A 356 -18.28 -16.87 16.87
C GLU A 356 -17.55 -18.01 16.15
N ILE A 357 -16.22 -18.09 16.29
CA ILE A 357 -15.40 -19.10 15.62
C ILE A 357 -15.35 -20.38 16.46
N PRO A 358 -15.64 -21.57 15.86
CA PRO A 358 -15.55 -22.83 16.57
C PRO A 358 -14.16 -23.09 17.17
N GLN A 359 -14.08 -23.52 18.42
CA GLN A 359 -12.81 -23.79 19.10
C GLN A 359 -11.91 -24.81 18.41
N ASN A 360 -12.47 -25.71 17.62
CA ASN A 360 -11.72 -26.71 16.85
C ASN A 360 -11.35 -26.29 15.45
N TYR A 361 -11.57 -25.00 15.09
CA TYR A 361 -11.24 -24.46 13.79
C TYR A 361 -9.75 -24.58 13.50
N ALA A 362 -9.41 -24.88 12.25
CA ALA A 362 -8.03 -25.14 11.83
C ALA A 362 -7.08 -23.95 12.09
N PHE A 363 -7.60 -22.73 12.01
CA PHE A 363 -6.89 -21.50 12.35
C PHE A 363 -6.24 -21.58 13.76
N PHE A 364 -6.96 -21.98 14.79
CA PHE A 364 -6.41 -22.04 16.15
C PHE A 364 -5.26 -23.03 16.29
N LYS A 365 -5.28 -24.14 15.54
CA LYS A 365 -4.16 -25.08 15.51
C LYS A 365 -2.94 -24.49 14.81
N TYR A 366 -3.14 -23.81 13.71
CA TYR A 366 -2.09 -23.15 12.98
C TYR A 366 -1.53 -21.96 13.78
N ASN A 367 -2.40 -21.09 14.24
CA ASN A 367 -2.04 -19.94 15.05
C ASN A 367 -1.23 -20.36 16.30
N GLY A 368 -1.64 -21.40 17.00
CA GLY A 368 -0.89 -21.93 18.14
C GLY A 368 0.51 -22.46 17.80
N LYS A 369 0.76 -22.88 16.54
CA LYS A 369 2.10 -23.25 16.07
C LYS A 369 2.96 -22.04 15.70
N VAL A 370 2.36 -21.04 15.09
CA VAL A 370 3.06 -19.84 14.60
C VAL A 370 3.24 -18.83 15.73
N THR A 371 2.20 -18.55 16.48
CA THR A 371 2.19 -17.48 17.50
C THR A 371 2.96 -17.86 18.75
N ARG A 372 2.87 -19.12 19.24
CA ARG A 372 3.57 -19.54 20.47
C ARG A 372 5.09 -19.31 20.44
N PRO A 373 5.82 -19.58 19.33
CA PRO A 373 7.24 -19.24 19.27
C PRO A 373 7.52 -17.75 19.30
N THR A 374 6.53 -16.92 18.92
CA THR A 374 6.66 -15.47 18.79
C THR A 374 6.02 -14.67 19.93
N GLU A 375 5.33 -15.31 20.86
CA GLU A 375 4.75 -14.68 22.07
C GLU A 375 5.75 -13.82 22.86
N LYS A 376 7.04 -14.14 22.78
CA LYS A 376 8.15 -13.41 23.42
C LYS A 376 9.08 -12.83 22.37
N VAL A 377 8.53 -12.13 21.41
CA VAL A 377 9.34 -11.46 20.40
C VAL A 377 10.08 -10.29 21.04
N ALA A 378 11.37 -10.19 20.77
CA ALA A 378 12.21 -9.15 21.34
C ALA A 378 11.72 -7.73 21.04
N SER A 379 11.10 -7.50 19.89
CA SER A 379 10.51 -6.19 19.54
C SER A 379 9.33 -5.81 20.44
N HIS A 380 8.49 -6.77 20.85
CA HIS A 380 7.44 -6.53 21.84
C HIS A 380 8.01 -6.14 23.19
N SER A 381 9.05 -6.86 23.66
CA SER A 381 9.72 -6.53 24.91
C SER A 381 10.37 -5.14 24.90
N VAL A 382 10.87 -4.68 23.74
CA VAL A 382 11.37 -3.32 23.57
C VAL A 382 10.25 -2.31 23.70
N ALA A 383 9.12 -2.53 23.02
CA ALA A 383 7.95 -1.65 23.11
C ALA A 383 7.42 -1.60 24.56
N GLU A 384 7.28 -2.73 25.23
CA GLU A 384 6.86 -2.83 26.62
C GLU A 384 7.80 -2.06 27.56
N THR A 385 9.11 -2.21 27.38
CA THR A 385 10.11 -1.49 28.21
C THR A 385 10.01 0.03 28.01
N LEU A 386 9.77 0.48 26.77
CA LEU A 386 9.57 1.91 26.48
C LEU A 386 8.27 2.44 27.10
N ILE A 387 7.20 1.66 26.98
CA ILE A 387 5.89 1.99 27.56
C ILE A 387 5.99 2.10 29.09
N GLU A 388 6.63 1.14 29.75
CA GLU A 388 6.87 1.18 31.20
C GLU A 388 7.71 2.38 31.62
N ARG A 389 8.76 2.70 30.85
CA ARG A 389 9.63 3.85 31.12
C ARG A 389 8.91 5.19 30.93
N ASP A 390 8.19 5.32 29.82
CA ASP A 390 7.60 6.60 29.40
C ASP A 390 6.13 6.75 29.88
N GLY A 391 5.53 5.68 30.42
CA GLY A 391 4.16 5.67 30.96
C GLY A 391 3.07 5.90 29.92
N GLN A 392 3.29 5.49 28.67
CA GLN A 392 2.39 5.76 27.54
C GLN A 392 1.95 4.48 26.82
N ASP A 393 1.44 3.50 27.54
CA ASP A 393 0.81 2.34 26.90
C ASP A 393 -0.70 2.56 26.76
N TYR A 394 -1.15 2.69 25.51
CA TYR A 394 -2.56 2.82 25.20
C TYR A 394 -3.29 1.47 25.07
N ARG A 395 -2.57 0.35 25.12
CA ARG A 395 -3.12 -1.00 24.98
C ARG A 395 -3.53 -1.63 26.30
N PHE A 396 -2.83 -1.25 27.40
CA PHE A 396 -2.92 -1.89 28.72
C PHE A 396 -3.37 -0.91 29.81
N GLU A 397 -4.02 0.14 29.46
CA GLU A 397 -4.29 1.23 30.37
C GLU A 397 -5.17 0.87 31.57
N GLU A 398 -4.69 1.26 32.75
CA GLU A 398 -5.51 1.52 33.91
C GLU A 398 -6.13 2.92 33.87
N SER A 399 -5.57 3.85 33.10
CA SER A 399 -6.10 5.19 32.88
C SER A 399 -6.91 5.26 31.57
N PRO A 400 -7.85 6.21 31.45
CA PRO A 400 -8.64 6.37 30.24
C PRO A 400 -7.74 6.64 29.02
N HIS A 401 -7.99 5.92 27.92
CA HIS A 401 -7.29 6.16 26.68
C HIS A 401 -7.34 7.65 26.28
N PRO A 402 -6.23 8.26 25.82
CA PRO A 402 -6.19 9.67 25.45
C PRO A 402 -7.15 10.03 24.31
N VAL A 403 -7.44 9.08 23.41
CA VAL A 403 -8.44 9.23 22.35
C VAL A 403 -9.82 8.89 22.92
N PRO A 404 -10.77 9.83 22.99
CA PRO A 404 -12.07 9.61 23.63
C PRO A 404 -12.84 8.43 23.06
N GLU A 405 -12.76 8.23 21.74
CA GLU A 405 -13.46 7.17 21.02
C GLU A 405 -12.92 5.76 21.32
N MET A 406 -11.75 5.67 21.96
CA MET A 406 -11.10 4.41 22.32
C MET A 406 -11.05 4.17 23.83
N ARG A 407 -11.73 4.98 24.65
CA ARG A 407 -11.71 4.87 26.11
C ARG A 407 -12.37 3.61 26.66
N ASP A 408 -13.17 2.93 25.86
CA ASP A 408 -13.76 1.63 26.17
C ASP A 408 -12.77 0.47 25.97
N ARG A 409 -11.59 0.72 25.41
CA ARG A 409 -10.55 -0.27 25.13
C ARG A 409 -9.41 -0.19 26.13
N THR A 410 -9.73 -0.34 27.39
CA THR A 410 -8.78 -0.35 28.50
C THR A 410 -8.02 -1.67 28.64
N ARG A 411 -8.32 -2.65 27.78
CA ARG A 411 -7.65 -3.95 27.73
C ARG A 411 -7.27 -4.26 26.30
N ASP A 412 -6.10 -4.72 26.25
CA ASP A 412 -5.44 -5.51 25.30
C ASP A 412 -6.24 -5.94 24.06
N ASN A 413 -5.81 -5.44 22.93
CA ASN A 413 -6.25 -5.86 21.61
C ASN A 413 -5.70 -7.24 21.21
N ILE A 414 -4.80 -7.81 22.01
CA ILE A 414 -4.13 -9.11 21.80
C ILE A 414 -5.12 -10.28 21.80
N ARG A 415 -6.32 -10.10 22.29
CA ARG A 415 -7.33 -11.18 22.33
C ARG A 415 -8.15 -11.31 21.06
N ALA A 416 -8.13 -10.34 20.17
CA ALA A 416 -8.77 -10.46 18.88
C ALA A 416 -8.06 -11.55 18.07
N GLY A 417 -8.76 -12.59 17.68
CA GLY A 417 -8.21 -13.71 16.91
C GLY A 417 -7.55 -14.84 17.72
N ARG A 418 -7.69 -14.86 19.05
CA ARG A 418 -7.27 -16.00 19.90
C ARG A 418 -8.37 -17.03 20.05
#